data_145de922f36967249866cdda752ff40d
#
_entry.id   145de922f36967249866cdda752ff40d
#
_cell.length_a   1.000
_cell.length_b   1.000
_cell.length_c   1.000
_cell.angle_alpha   90.00
_cell.angle_beta   90.00
_cell.angle_gamma   90.00
#
_symmetry.space_group_name_H-M   'P 1'
#
loop_
_entity.id
_entity.type
_entity.pdbx_description
1 polymer ?
#
loop_
_entity_poly.entity_id
_entity_poly.type
_entity_poly.pdbx_seq_one_letter_code
_entity_poly.pdbx_strand_id
1 'polypeptide(L)'
;MLIANLYMKVTVIGVAGGTGSGKSTLVKRLQEAFRNDDVATLCHDFYYKAHPELTYEERTKLNYDHPAAFDTDMLVEHIRTLKSNVPIEHPVYSFVDHNRTEERVLVKPSRVIIVDGILIFENKELRDLMDIKVFVDTDADLRLARRILRDVCERGRTMHSVIDQYTTTVKPMHEEFVEPSKKHADVIIPEGGFNSVAVGMLIENIRSLISKE
;
A
#
# COMPACT_ATOMS: atom_id res chain seq x y z
N MET A 1 -34.58 16.02 20.68
CA MET A 1 -33.99 16.38 19.35
C MET A 1 -32.77 15.49 19.18
N LEU A 2 -32.96 14.29 18.62
CA LEU A 2 -31.85 13.36 18.34
C LEU A 2 -31.04 13.95 17.19
N ILE A 3 -29.82 14.36 17.47
CA ILE A 3 -28.81 14.59 16.44
C ILE A 3 -28.52 13.20 15.88
N ALA A 4 -29.09 12.87 14.73
CA ALA A 4 -28.63 11.74 13.93
C ALA A 4 -27.16 12.05 13.58
N ASN A 5 -26.24 11.38 14.28
CA ASN A 5 -24.85 11.38 13.92
C ASN A 5 -24.79 10.72 12.54
N LEU A 6 -24.73 11.53 11.47
CA LEU A 6 -24.45 11.04 10.12
C LEU A 6 -23.03 10.49 10.14
N TYR A 7 -22.87 9.24 10.54
CA TYR A 7 -21.63 8.52 10.35
C TYR A 7 -21.41 8.41 8.84
N MET A 8 -20.48 9.18 8.33
CA MET A 8 -20.02 9.04 6.96
C MET A 8 -19.56 7.59 6.76
N LYS A 9 -20.25 6.85 5.88
CA LYS A 9 -19.83 5.49 5.56
C LYS A 9 -18.48 5.54 4.83
N VAL A 10 -17.43 5.12 5.52
CA VAL A 10 -16.08 5.02 4.94
C VAL A 10 -15.92 3.69 4.22
N THR A 11 -15.55 3.73 2.96
CA THR A 11 -15.20 2.54 2.17
C THR A 11 -13.69 2.40 2.10
N VAL A 12 -13.16 1.22 2.43
CA VAL A 12 -11.73 0.91 2.39
C VAL A 12 -11.43 0.03 1.18
N ILE A 13 -10.50 0.48 0.34
CA ILE A 13 -10.05 -0.22 -0.87
C ILE A 13 -8.59 -0.63 -0.67
N GLY A 14 -8.33 -1.93 -0.62
CA GLY A 14 -6.97 -2.46 -0.59
C GLY A 14 -6.43 -2.66 -2.00
N VAL A 15 -5.20 -2.18 -2.27
CA VAL A 15 -4.48 -2.38 -3.53
C VAL A 15 -3.19 -3.14 -3.26
N ALA A 16 -3.21 -4.45 -3.45
CA ALA A 16 -2.05 -5.34 -3.26
C ALA A 16 -1.39 -5.72 -4.59
N GLY A 17 -0.24 -6.38 -4.50
CA GLY A 17 0.51 -6.92 -5.64
C GLY A 17 2.02 -6.80 -5.43
N GLY A 18 2.82 -7.51 -6.21
CA GLY A 18 4.27 -7.54 -6.06
C GLY A 18 4.96 -6.20 -6.30
N THR A 19 6.21 -6.10 -5.85
CA THR A 19 7.06 -4.94 -6.18
C THR A 19 7.17 -4.79 -7.71
N GLY A 20 7.09 -3.56 -8.22
CA GLY A 20 7.14 -3.28 -9.66
C GLY A 20 5.87 -3.64 -10.44
N SER A 21 4.79 -4.11 -9.81
CA SER A 21 3.54 -4.48 -10.50
C SER A 21 2.74 -3.30 -11.05
N GLY A 22 2.99 -2.06 -10.60
CA GLY A 22 2.24 -0.89 -11.01
C GLY A 22 1.15 -0.45 -10.03
N LYS A 23 1.17 -0.93 -8.77
CA LYS A 23 0.26 -0.49 -7.69
C LYS A 23 0.28 1.03 -7.51
N SER A 24 1.46 1.61 -7.28
CA SER A 24 1.59 3.05 -7.02
C SER A 24 1.10 3.89 -8.21
N THR A 25 1.29 3.41 -9.45
CA THR A 25 0.73 4.06 -10.64
C THR A 25 -0.79 4.00 -10.63
N LEU A 26 -1.38 2.85 -10.25
CA LEU A 26 -2.83 2.71 -10.10
C LEU A 26 -3.37 3.67 -9.03
N VAL A 27 -2.79 3.64 -7.83
CA VAL A 27 -3.20 4.49 -6.71
C VAL A 27 -3.11 5.96 -7.07
N LYS A 28 -2.01 6.40 -7.70
CA LYS A 28 -1.84 7.77 -8.17
C LYS A 28 -2.95 8.19 -9.14
N ARG A 29 -3.29 7.36 -10.12
CA ARG A 29 -4.38 7.63 -11.07
C ARG A 29 -5.75 7.71 -10.41
N LEU A 30 -5.97 6.88 -9.38
CA LEU A 30 -7.18 6.96 -8.57
C LEU A 30 -7.23 8.27 -7.78
N GLN A 31 -6.14 8.69 -7.13
CA GLN A 31 -6.05 9.96 -6.42
C GLN A 31 -6.32 11.16 -7.33
N GLU A 32 -5.68 11.19 -8.51
CA GLU A 32 -5.82 12.29 -9.49
C GLU A 32 -7.25 12.44 -10.04
N ALA A 33 -8.07 11.38 -9.98
CA ALA A 33 -9.46 11.40 -10.44
C ALA A 33 -10.45 12.01 -9.45
N PHE A 34 -10.04 12.27 -8.20
CA PHE A 34 -10.90 12.74 -7.11
C PHE A 34 -10.30 13.97 -6.41
N ARG A 35 -11.14 14.67 -5.62
CA ARG A 35 -10.65 15.73 -4.74
C ARG A 35 -9.91 15.11 -3.54
N ASN A 36 -8.92 15.83 -3.02
CA ASN A 36 -8.12 15.35 -1.89
C ASN A 36 -8.94 15.07 -0.62
N ASP A 37 -10.12 15.70 -0.47
CA ASP A 37 -11.00 15.48 0.69
C ASP A 37 -11.92 14.26 0.52
N ASP A 38 -12.09 13.73 -0.70
CA ASP A 38 -12.94 12.59 -0.98
C ASP A 38 -12.22 11.24 -0.80
N VAL A 39 -10.90 11.24 -1.05
CA VAL A 39 -10.08 10.01 -1.05
C VAL A 39 -8.81 10.24 -0.26
N ALA A 40 -8.62 9.48 0.82
CA ALA A 40 -7.37 9.39 1.55
C ALA A 40 -6.58 8.14 1.11
N THR A 41 -5.26 8.19 1.25
CA THR A 41 -4.39 7.03 0.96
C THR A 41 -3.47 6.74 2.12
N LEU A 42 -3.28 5.45 2.40
CA LEU A 42 -2.33 4.92 3.37
C LEU A 42 -1.42 3.92 2.68
N CYS A 43 -0.13 4.23 2.61
CA CYS A 43 0.87 3.31 2.07
C CYS A 43 1.45 2.45 3.20
N HIS A 44 1.36 1.13 3.07
CA HIS A 44 1.89 0.18 4.06
C HIS A 44 3.40 0.34 4.27
N ASP A 45 4.12 0.79 3.24
CA ASP A 45 5.58 0.99 3.32
C ASP A 45 5.97 2.07 4.34
N PHE A 46 5.07 3.00 4.72
CA PHE A 46 5.33 3.93 5.82
C PHE A 46 5.24 3.28 7.21
N TYR A 47 4.67 2.08 7.28
CA TYR A 47 4.51 1.33 8.53
C TYR A 47 5.61 0.29 8.78
N TYR A 48 6.74 0.35 8.07
CA TYR A 48 7.91 -0.43 8.50
C TYR A 48 8.26 -0.11 9.96
N LYS A 49 8.66 -1.13 10.72
CA LYS A 49 9.08 -0.94 12.12
C LYS A 49 10.31 -0.06 12.21
N ALA A 50 10.37 0.77 13.24
CA ALA A 50 11.58 1.51 13.57
C ALA A 50 12.59 0.59 14.25
N HIS A 51 13.86 0.78 13.93
CA HIS A 51 14.98 0.06 14.51
C HIS A 51 16.08 1.03 14.98
N PRO A 52 15.77 1.88 16.00
CA PRO A 52 16.73 2.86 16.51
C PRO A 52 17.94 2.20 17.20
N GLU A 53 17.78 0.95 17.65
CA GLU A 53 18.81 0.13 18.31
C GLU A 53 19.86 -0.42 17.34
N LEU A 54 19.55 -0.46 16.01
CA LEU A 54 20.44 -1.03 15.01
C LEU A 54 21.26 0.07 14.30
N THR A 55 22.48 -0.26 13.92
CA THR A 55 23.31 0.57 13.04
C THR A 55 22.71 0.63 11.63
N TYR A 56 23.14 1.58 10.82
CA TYR A 56 22.73 1.67 9.41
C TYR A 56 23.03 0.37 8.65
N GLU A 57 24.23 -0.19 8.82
CA GLU A 57 24.65 -1.42 8.15
C GLU A 57 23.82 -2.63 8.56
N GLU A 58 23.38 -2.69 9.81
CA GLU A 58 22.49 -3.76 10.27
C GLU A 58 21.10 -3.60 9.68
N ARG A 59 20.55 -2.37 9.64
CA ARG A 59 19.25 -2.09 9.00
C ARG A 59 19.21 -2.45 7.53
N THR A 60 20.30 -2.19 6.77
CA THR A 60 20.36 -2.56 5.34
C THR A 60 20.28 -4.06 5.09
N LYS A 61 20.50 -4.90 6.11
CA LYS A 61 20.45 -6.38 6.02
C LYS A 61 19.11 -6.97 6.42
N LEU A 62 18.19 -6.16 6.93
CA LEU A 62 16.87 -6.63 7.33
C LEU A 62 16.04 -7.06 6.10
N ASN A 63 15.18 -8.05 6.32
CA ASN A 63 14.24 -8.50 5.29
C ASN A 63 12.96 -7.65 5.33
N TYR A 64 12.91 -6.61 4.52
CA TYR A 64 11.78 -5.69 4.41
C TYR A 64 10.60 -6.25 3.59
N ASP A 65 10.74 -7.42 2.98
CA ASP A 65 9.67 -8.08 2.25
C ASP A 65 8.95 -9.15 3.12
N HIS A 66 9.38 -9.36 4.38
CA HIS A 66 8.74 -10.28 5.32
C HIS A 66 7.65 -9.55 6.13
N PRO A 67 6.49 -10.21 6.45
CA PRO A 67 5.41 -9.60 7.24
C PRO A 67 5.86 -9.02 8.59
N ALA A 68 6.81 -9.65 9.27
CA ALA A 68 7.35 -9.18 10.54
C ALA A 68 8.07 -7.82 10.48
N ALA A 69 8.44 -7.34 9.29
CA ALA A 69 9.07 -6.03 9.12
C ALA A 69 8.08 -4.87 9.31
N PHE A 70 6.78 -5.13 9.24
CA PHE A 70 5.75 -4.11 9.29
C PHE A 70 5.07 -4.02 10.66
N ASP A 71 4.67 -2.82 11.03
CA ASP A 71 3.78 -2.52 12.13
C ASP A 71 2.33 -2.49 11.60
N THR A 72 1.86 -3.67 11.20
CA THR A 72 0.54 -3.83 10.60
C THR A 72 -0.57 -3.53 11.60
N ASP A 73 -0.33 -3.78 12.89
CA ASP A 73 -1.29 -3.47 13.96
C ASP A 73 -1.56 -1.96 14.05
N MET A 74 -0.51 -1.13 13.91
CA MET A 74 -0.66 0.33 13.84
C MET A 74 -1.50 0.75 12.63
N LEU A 75 -1.30 0.14 11.45
CA LEU A 75 -2.11 0.42 10.27
C LEU A 75 -3.58 0.03 10.48
N VAL A 76 -3.84 -1.11 11.09
CA VAL A 76 -5.18 -1.57 11.45
C VAL A 76 -5.89 -0.55 12.36
N GLU A 77 -5.23 -0.10 13.42
CA GLU A 77 -5.79 0.91 14.34
C GLU A 77 -6.01 2.27 13.65
N HIS A 78 -5.12 2.68 12.75
CA HIS A 78 -5.30 3.89 11.97
C HIS A 78 -6.53 3.83 11.05
N ILE A 79 -6.75 2.70 10.39
CA ILE A 79 -7.95 2.51 9.55
C ILE A 79 -9.22 2.54 10.41
N ARG A 80 -9.24 1.88 11.57
CA ARG A 80 -10.38 1.91 12.51
C ARG A 80 -10.69 3.33 12.99
N THR A 81 -9.65 4.08 13.33
CA THR A 81 -9.76 5.46 13.78
C THR A 81 -10.35 6.35 12.69
N LEU A 82 -9.87 6.25 11.46
CA LEU A 82 -10.42 6.96 10.31
C LEU A 82 -11.88 6.55 10.01
N LYS A 83 -12.22 5.25 10.11
CA LYS A 83 -13.62 4.77 9.97
C LYS A 83 -14.53 5.32 11.07
N SER A 84 -13.98 5.69 12.21
CA SER A 84 -14.68 6.37 13.31
C SER A 84 -14.74 7.90 13.15
N ASN A 85 -14.38 8.41 11.98
CA ASN A 85 -14.35 9.84 11.66
C ASN A 85 -13.40 10.66 12.53
N VAL A 86 -12.28 10.06 12.95
CA VAL A 86 -11.22 10.71 13.74
C VAL A 86 -9.95 10.76 12.89
N PRO A 87 -9.24 11.91 12.79
CA PRO A 87 -7.99 12.01 12.06
C PRO A 87 -6.87 11.22 12.74
N ILE A 88 -5.88 10.81 11.97
CA ILE A 88 -4.68 10.11 12.44
C ILE A 88 -3.41 10.84 12.01
N GLU A 89 -2.30 10.50 12.65
CA GLU A 89 -0.96 10.86 12.22
C GLU A 89 -0.15 9.60 11.96
N HIS A 90 0.16 9.31 10.68
CA HIS A 90 0.99 8.16 10.35
C HIS A 90 2.48 8.52 10.30
N PRO A 91 3.38 7.57 10.59
CA PRO A 91 4.82 7.79 10.50
C PRO A 91 5.27 8.04 9.05
N VAL A 92 6.42 8.69 8.91
CA VAL A 92 7.16 8.77 7.65
C VAL A 92 8.37 7.83 7.73
N TYR A 93 8.58 7.03 6.68
CA TYR A 93 9.69 6.11 6.60
C TYR A 93 10.71 6.60 5.57
N SER A 94 11.98 6.70 5.98
CA SER A 94 13.10 7.03 5.10
C SER A 94 13.68 5.75 4.49
N PHE A 95 13.52 5.59 3.18
CA PHE A 95 14.14 4.49 2.43
C PHE A 95 15.67 4.66 2.27
N VAL A 96 16.19 5.86 2.54
CA VAL A 96 17.63 6.14 2.54
C VAL A 96 18.26 5.68 3.85
N ASP A 97 17.62 6.02 4.98
CA ASP A 97 18.13 5.70 6.31
C ASP A 97 17.69 4.33 6.82
N HIS A 98 16.80 3.65 6.07
CA HIS A 98 16.17 2.40 6.49
C HIS A 98 15.55 2.49 7.89
N ASN A 99 14.84 3.61 8.18
CA ASN A 99 14.20 3.82 9.48
C ASN A 99 13.04 4.81 9.39
N ARG A 100 12.19 4.85 10.43
CA ARG A 100 11.19 5.91 10.60
C ARG A 100 11.88 7.24 10.94
N THR A 101 11.35 8.33 10.39
CA THR A 101 11.73 9.68 10.77
C THR A 101 10.90 10.17 11.96
N GLU A 102 11.22 11.36 12.49
CA GLU A 102 10.40 12.03 13.50
C GLU A 102 9.12 12.66 12.92
N GLU A 103 9.08 12.82 11.61
CA GLU A 103 7.93 13.42 10.92
C GLU A 103 6.69 12.54 11.03
N ARG A 104 5.54 13.21 11.07
CA ARG A 104 4.21 12.59 11.02
C ARG A 104 3.38 13.30 9.97
N VAL A 105 2.53 12.54 9.30
CA VAL A 105 1.60 13.08 8.31
C VAL A 105 0.18 12.95 8.81
N LEU A 106 -0.51 14.08 8.93
CA LEU A 106 -1.92 14.13 9.31
C LEU A 106 -2.79 13.64 8.15
N VAL A 107 -3.60 12.63 8.39
CA VAL A 107 -4.63 12.14 7.47
C VAL A 107 -6.00 12.37 8.09
N LYS A 108 -6.84 13.08 7.36
CA LYS A 108 -8.24 13.32 7.76
C LYS A 108 -9.14 12.19 7.28
N PRO A 109 -10.23 11.91 7.98
CA PRO A 109 -11.25 11.00 7.52
C PRO A 109 -11.78 11.41 6.14
N SER A 110 -11.98 10.43 5.27
CA SER A 110 -12.49 10.61 3.91
C SER A 110 -13.49 9.50 3.60
N ARG A 111 -14.36 9.71 2.61
CA ARG A 111 -15.37 8.72 2.22
C ARG A 111 -14.75 7.42 1.69
N VAL A 112 -13.60 7.54 1.05
CA VAL A 112 -12.83 6.40 0.55
C VAL A 112 -11.41 6.46 1.11
N ILE A 113 -10.94 5.33 1.63
CA ILE A 113 -9.56 5.14 2.04
C ILE A 113 -8.93 4.09 1.13
N ILE A 114 -7.88 4.45 0.41
CA ILE A 114 -7.08 3.51 -0.37
C ILE A 114 -5.88 3.09 0.48
N VAL A 115 -5.74 1.79 0.69
CA VAL A 115 -4.59 1.19 1.37
C VAL A 115 -3.78 0.43 0.35
N ASP A 116 -2.49 0.76 0.17
CA ASP A 116 -1.63 0.03 -0.76
C ASP A 116 -0.41 -0.57 -0.09
N GLY A 117 0.01 -1.73 -0.59
CA GLY A 117 1.20 -2.42 -0.11
C GLY A 117 1.34 -3.83 -0.64
N ILE A 118 2.54 -4.38 -0.50
CA ILE A 118 2.82 -5.74 -1.01
C ILE A 118 2.19 -6.84 -0.14
N LEU A 119 2.01 -6.60 1.17
CA LEU A 119 1.59 -7.60 2.16
C LEU A 119 0.24 -7.28 2.83
N ILE A 120 -0.51 -6.29 2.34
CA ILE A 120 -1.77 -5.87 2.97
C ILE A 120 -2.87 -6.95 2.96
N PHE A 121 -2.75 -7.97 2.11
CA PHE A 121 -3.67 -9.12 2.08
C PHE A 121 -3.14 -10.34 2.85
N GLU A 122 -1.94 -10.30 3.40
CA GLU A 122 -1.40 -11.37 4.23
C GLU A 122 -2.07 -11.38 5.61
N ASN A 123 -2.19 -10.23 6.27
CA ASN A 123 -2.80 -10.11 7.59
C ASN A 123 -4.33 -10.18 7.52
N LYS A 124 -4.93 -11.14 8.27
CA LYS A 124 -6.39 -11.35 8.24
C LYS A 124 -7.17 -10.14 8.78
N GLU A 125 -6.72 -9.54 9.87
CA GLU A 125 -7.41 -8.43 10.52
C GLU A 125 -7.44 -7.20 9.62
N LEU A 126 -6.32 -6.92 8.94
CA LEU A 126 -6.25 -5.84 7.94
C LEU A 126 -7.17 -6.11 6.75
N ARG A 127 -7.20 -7.37 6.24
CA ARG A 127 -8.12 -7.75 5.15
C ARG A 127 -9.58 -7.56 5.51
N ASP A 128 -9.96 -7.89 6.74
CA ASP A 128 -11.36 -7.82 7.21
C ASP A 128 -11.86 -6.35 7.29
N LEU A 129 -10.97 -5.38 7.32
CA LEU A 129 -11.32 -3.95 7.26
C LEU A 129 -11.57 -3.44 5.83
N MET A 130 -11.16 -4.19 4.81
CA MET A 130 -11.25 -3.80 3.40
C MET A 130 -12.57 -4.23 2.79
N ASP A 131 -13.29 -3.28 2.24
CA ASP A 131 -14.57 -3.51 1.55
C ASP A 131 -14.34 -3.98 0.10
N ILE A 132 -13.24 -3.55 -0.54
CA ILE A 132 -12.84 -3.96 -1.89
C ILE A 132 -11.35 -4.29 -1.88
N LYS A 133 -11.00 -5.45 -2.42
CA LYS A 133 -9.61 -5.94 -2.48
C LYS A 133 -9.19 -6.11 -3.94
N VAL A 134 -8.26 -5.27 -4.38
CA VAL A 134 -7.71 -5.25 -5.74
C VAL A 134 -6.29 -5.80 -5.72
N PHE A 135 -6.02 -6.84 -6.50
CA PHE A 135 -4.68 -7.35 -6.69
C PHE A 135 -4.14 -6.95 -8.06
N VAL A 136 -3.00 -6.28 -8.08
CA VAL A 136 -2.31 -5.90 -9.32
C VAL A 136 -1.37 -7.02 -9.73
N ASP A 137 -1.75 -7.70 -10.81
CA ASP A 137 -1.03 -8.86 -11.36
C ASP A 137 -0.21 -8.44 -12.57
N THR A 138 1.09 -8.69 -12.52
CA THR A 138 2.04 -8.36 -13.60
C THR A 138 3.13 -9.40 -13.60
N ASP A 139 3.53 -9.84 -14.78
CA ASP A 139 4.54 -10.87 -14.98
C ASP A 139 5.86 -10.54 -14.26
N ALA A 140 6.53 -11.55 -13.75
CA ALA A 140 7.69 -11.40 -12.87
C ALA A 140 8.87 -10.70 -13.55
N ASP A 141 9.08 -10.94 -14.85
CA ASP A 141 10.13 -10.31 -15.66
C ASP A 141 9.88 -8.81 -15.85
N LEU A 142 8.63 -8.40 -16.14
CA LEU A 142 8.24 -6.99 -16.22
C LEU A 142 8.38 -6.29 -14.86
N ARG A 143 7.97 -6.96 -13.77
CA ARG A 143 8.14 -6.43 -12.42
C ARG A 143 9.60 -6.21 -12.07
N LEU A 144 10.47 -7.19 -12.41
CA LEU A 144 11.91 -7.08 -12.18
C LEU A 144 12.53 -5.95 -13.00
N ALA A 145 12.20 -5.86 -14.29
CA ALA A 145 12.69 -4.80 -15.16
C ALA A 145 12.32 -3.40 -14.62
N ARG A 146 11.04 -3.20 -14.23
CA ARG A 146 10.56 -1.95 -13.62
C ARG A 146 11.26 -1.64 -12.30
N ARG A 147 11.49 -2.67 -11.45
CA ARG A 147 12.21 -2.51 -10.19
C ARG A 147 13.66 -2.09 -10.41
N ILE A 148 14.37 -2.72 -11.35
CA ILE A 148 15.75 -2.37 -11.68
C ILE A 148 15.82 -0.89 -12.12
N LEU A 149 14.99 -0.48 -13.08
CA LEU A 149 14.96 0.89 -13.57
C LEU A 149 14.71 1.90 -12.43
N ARG A 150 13.68 1.68 -11.63
CA ARG A 150 13.35 2.55 -10.49
C ARG A 150 14.49 2.62 -9.48
N ASP A 151 14.99 1.47 -9.02
CA ASP A 151 15.95 1.43 -7.92
C ASP A 151 17.33 1.95 -8.35
N VAL A 152 17.71 1.81 -9.62
CA VAL A 152 18.94 2.38 -10.17
C VAL A 152 18.78 3.89 -10.43
N CYS A 153 17.72 4.31 -11.13
CA CYS A 153 17.58 5.71 -11.56
C CYS A 153 17.11 6.65 -10.44
N GLU A 154 16.24 6.16 -9.53
CA GLU A 154 15.59 7.01 -8.52
C GLU A 154 16.18 6.82 -7.11
N ARG A 155 16.74 5.64 -6.80
CA ARG A 155 17.25 5.30 -5.47
C ARG A 155 18.78 5.16 -5.40
N GLY A 156 19.48 5.42 -6.51
CA GLY A 156 20.94 5.40 -6.58
C GLY A 156 21.58 4.04 -6.32
N ARG A 157 20.84 2.94 -6.45
CA ARG A 157 21.36 1.59 -6.24
C ARG A 157 22.12 1.07 -7.47
N THR A 158 23.05 0.14 -7.26
CA THR A 158 23.67 -0.58 -8.37
C THR A 158 22.74 -1.68 -8.87
N MET A 159 22.75 -1.94 -10.18
CA MET A 159 21.97 -3.04 -10.79
C MET A 159 22.28 -4.38 -10.12
N HIS A 160 23.57 -4.65 -9.83
CA HIS A 160 23.98 -5.88 -9.15
C HIS A 160 23.30 -6.02 -7.79
N SER A 161 23.30 -4.97 -6.97
CA SER A 161 22.66 -5.00 -5.64
C SER A 161 21.15 -5.19 -5.71
N VAL A 162 20.49 -4.67 -6.76
CA VAL A 162 19.03 -4.87 -6.95
C VAL A 162 18.73 -6.31 -7.34
N ILE A 163 19.51 -6.91 -8.25
CA ILE A 163 19.33 -8.29 -8.69
C ILE A 163 19.62 -9.27 -7.55
N ASP A 164 20.70 -9.03 -6.80
CA ASP A 164 21.07 -9.87 -5.65
C ASP A 164 19.96 -9.87 -4.58
N GLN A 165 19.49 -8.70 -4.17
CA GLN A 165 18.36 -8.61 -3.25
C GLN A 165 17.08 -9.26 -3.81
N TYR A 166 16.81 -9.10 -5.12
CA TYR A 166 15.64 -9.71 -5.73
C TYR A 166 15.67 -11.23 -5.64
N THR A 167 16.81 -11.84 -5.93
CA THR A 167 16.96 -13.31 -5.95
C THR A 167 17.02 -13.90 -4.53
N THR A 168 17.67 -13.21 -3.60
CA THR A 168 17.89 -13.72 -2.24
C THR A 168 16.75 -13.45 -1.28
N THR A 169 15.98 -12.36 -1.49
CA THR A 169 14.97 -11.90 -0.54
C THR A 169 13.61 -11.69 -1.20
N VAL A 170 13.53 -10.80 -2.19
CA VAL A 170 12.25 -10.33 -2.72
C VAL A 170 11.45 -11.43 -3.38
N LYS A 171 12.08 -12.24 -4.24
CA LYS A 171 11.41 -13.34 -4.94
C LYS A 171 10.93 -14.42 -3.97
N PRO A 172 11.75 -14.95 -3.03
CA PRO A 172 11.27 -15.89 -2.02
C PRO A 172 10.08 -15.36 -1.21
N MET A 173 10.14 -14.13 -0.72
CA MET A 173 9.06 -13.53 0.05
C MET A 173 7.80 -13.27 -0.80
N HIS A 174 7.98 -12.93 -2.07
CA HIS A 174 6.85 -12.83 -2.99
C HIS A 174 6.12 -14.16 -3.17
N GLU A 175 6.86 -15.25 -3.38
CA GLU A 175 6.31 -16.60 -3.56
C GLU A 175 5.67 -17.14 -2.26
N GLU A 176 6.21 -16.77 -1.09
CA GLU A 176 5.70 -17.23 0.20
C GLU A 176 4.48 -16.45 0.68
N PHE A 177 4.46 -15.12 0.53
CA PHE A 177 3.44 -14.26 1.15
C PHE A 177 2.58 -13.49 0.15
N VAL A 178 3.19 -12.89 -0.88
CA VAL A 178 2.47 -11.98 -1.78
C VAL A 178 1.59 -12.74 -2.77
N GLU A 179 2.16 -13.67 -3.52
CA GLU A 179 1.42 -14.45 -4.53
C GLU A 179 0.28 -15.27 -3.91
N PRO A 180 0.46 -16.00 -2.78
CA PRO A 180 -0.65 -16.71 -2.16
C PRO A 180 -1.78 -15.79 -1.65
N SER A 181 -1.49 -14.52 -1.36
CA SER A 181 -2.48 -13.55 -0.89
C SER A 181 -3.47 -13.11 -1.99
N LYS A 182 -3.11 -13.28 -3.26
CA LYS A 182 -3.93 -12.99 -4.43
C LYS A 182 -5.30 -13.68 -4.41
N LYS A 183 -5.41 -14.86 -3.79
CA LYS A 183 -6.69 -15.58 -3.60
C LYS A 183 -7.73 -14.80 -2.79
N HIS A 184 -7.31 -13.78 -2.05
CA HIS A 184 -8.20 -12.94 -1.24
C HIS A 184 -8.71 -11.70 -2.01
N ALA A 185 -8.24 -11.48 -3.23
CA ALA A 185 -8.68 -10.34 -4.04
C ALA A 185 -10.10 -10.54 -4.57
N ASP A 186 -10.89 -9.48 -4.57
CA ASP A 186 -12.20 -9.43 -5.23
C ASP A 186 -12.03 -9.13 -6.74
N VAL A 187 -10.95 -8.40 -7.10
CA VAL A 187 -10.61 -8.02 -8.47
C VAL A 187 -9.11 -8.18 -8.72
N ILE A 188 -8.75 -8.82 -9.84
CA ILE A 188 -7.37 -8.92 -10.31
C ILE A 188 -7.21 -8.03 -11.54
N ILE A 189 -6.24 -7.10 -11.49
CA ILE A 189 -5.97 -6.16 -12.58
C ILE A 189 -4.61 -6.47 -13.19
N PRO A 190 -4.57 -6.88 -14.47
CA PRO A 190 -3.31 -7.03 -15.18
C PRO A 190 -2.63 -5.66 -15.37
N GLU A 191 -1.32 -5.61 -15.19
CA GLU A 191 -0.45 -4.44 -15.44
C GLU A 191 -0.76 -3.18 -14.64
N GLY A 192 -1.68 -3.24 -13.69
CA GLY A 192 -1.99 -2.16 -12.74
C GLY A 192 -2.43 -0.86 -13.38
N GLY A 193 -1.80 0.25 -13.03
CA GLY A 193 -2.13 1.57 -13.53
C GLY A 193 -1.99 1.77 -15.05
N PHE A 194 -1.37 0.85 -15.77
CA PHE A 194 -1.27 0.88 -17.23
C PHE A 194 -2.52 0.33 -17.93
N ASN A 195 -3.36 -0.42 -17.21
CA ASN A 195 -4.65 -0.89 -17.70
C ASN A 195 -5.72 0.20 -17.58
N SER A 196 -5.85 1.03 -18.61
CA SER A 196 -6.77 2.17 -18.58
C SER A 196 -8.24 1.78 -18.43
N VAL A 197 -8.64 0.62 -18.93
CA VAL A 197 -10.03 0.10 -18.81
C VAL A 197 -10.31 -0.23 -17.34
N ALA A 198 -9.46 -1.01 -16.70
CA ALA A 198 -9.64 -1.38 -15.30
C ALA A 198 -9.58 -0.15 -14.38
N VAL A 199 -8.67 0.80 -14.65
CA VAL A 199 -8.60 2.07 -13.91
C VAL A 199 -9.90 2.85 -14.05
N GLY A 200 -10.44 2.97 -15.26
CA GLY A 200 -11.73 3.64 -15.51
C GLY A 200 -12.89 2.98 -14.74
N MET A 201 -12.96 1.65 -14.74
CA MET A 201 -13.98 0.92 -13.98
C MET A 201 -13.89 1.17 -12.46
N LEU A 202 -12.68 1.20 -11.90
CA LEU A 202 -12.47 1.52 -10.49
C LEU A 202 -12.87 2.97 -10.17
N ILE A 203 -12.51 3.93 -11.02
CA ILE A 203 -12.89 5.33 -10.85
C ILE A 203 -14.41 5.47 -10.82
N GLU A 204 -15.14 4.85 -11.76
CA GLU A 204 -16.61 4.92 -11.76
C GLU A 204 -17.23 4.22 -10.54
N ASN A 205 -16.65 3.11 -10.08
CA ASN A 205 -17.10 2.46 -8.85
C ASN A 205 -16.92 3.40 -7.64
N ILE A 206 -15.75 4.01 -7.48
CA ILE A 206 -15.46 4.97 -6.39
C ILE A 206 -16.40 6.18 -6.47
N ARG A 207 -16.65 6.74 -7.67
CA ARG A 207 -17.63 7.83 -7.86
C ARG A 207 -19.02 7.44 -7.37
N SER A 208 -19.46 6.23 -7.70
CA SER A 208 -20.74 5.70 -7.23
C SER A 208 -20.80 5.57 -5.70
N LEU A 209 -19.68 5.21 -5.05
CA LEU A 209 -19.60 5.11 -3.59
C LEU A 209 -19.68 6.49 -2.92
N ILE A 210 -19.01 7.50 -3.50
CA ILE A 210 -19.00 8.88 -2.99
C ILE A 210 -20.39 9.55 -3.21
N SER A 211 -21.11 9.21 -4.29
CA SER A 211 -22.39 9.85 -4.67
C SER A 211 -23.62 9.25 -4.01
N LYS A 212 -23.50 8.09 -3.36
CA LYS A 212 -24.62 7.43 -2.66
C LYS A 212 -24.80 8.06 -1.28
N GLU A 213 -25.60 9.12 -1.22
CA GLU A 213 -26.28 9.65 -0.02
C GLU A 213 -27.77 9.51 -0.14
#